data_4106c1387c4b20bb3dd7e29572a26319
#
_entry.id   4106c1387c4b20bb3dd7e29572a26319
#
_cell.length_a   1.000
_cell.length_b   1.000
_cell.length_c   1.000
_cell.angle_alpha   90.00
_cell.angle_beta   90.00
_cell.angle_gamma   90.00
#
_symmetry.space_group_name_H-M   'P 1'
#
loop_
_entity.id
_entity.type
_entity.pdbx_description
1 polymer ?
#
loop_
_entity_poly.entity_id
_entity_poly.type
_entity_poly.pdbx_seq_one_letter_code
_entity_poly.pdbx_strand_id
1 'polypeptide(L)'
;FAEAYPKRFFDVGIAEGCAASMAAGMAKQGAVPVFAVYSTFLQRSYDMLLHDIAIDGLHVVLAVDRAGLVGDDGETHHGVFDVAYLNSVPGITVYSPSNFTELDRMLEELRKREDEKKKENEAVRR
;
A
#
# COMPACT_ATOMS: atom_id res chain seq x y z
N PHE A 1 -15.65 1.31 -6.84
CA PHE A 1 -15.47 1.93 -5.53
C PHE A 1 -15.76 3.43 -5.57
N ALA A 2 -15.20 4.18 -6.53
CA ALA A 2 -15.39 5.63 -6.66
C ALA A 2 -16.87 6.06 -6.72
N GLU A 3 -17.69 5.37 -7.50
CA GLU A 3 -19.13 5.66 -7.63
C GLU A 3 -19.89 5.43 -6.31
N ALA A 4 -19.54 4.35 -5.59
CA ALA A 4 -20.21 4.00 -4.34
C ALA A 4 -19.74 4.85 -3.14
N TYR A 5 -18.49 5.30 -3.17
CA TYR A 5 -17.86 6.03 -2.06
C TYR A 5 -17.05 7.24 -2.54
N PRO A 6 -17.68 8.24 -3.19
CA PRO A 6 -16.95 9.35 -3.83
C PRO A 6 -16.14 10.20 -2.85
N LYS A 7 -16.54 10.27 -1.58
CA LYS A 7 -15.81 11.00 -0.53
C LYS A 7 -14.60 10.25 0.03
N ARG A 8 -14.42 9.00 -0.36
CA ARG A 8 -13.34 8.10 0.10
C ARG A 8 -12.42 7.69 -1.04
N PHE A 9 -12.63 8.24 -2.21
CA PHE A 9 -11.81 7.98 -3.40
C PHE A 9 -11.10 9.27 -3.84
N PHE A 10 -9.81 9.16 -4.06
CA PHE A 10 -8.93 10.26 -4.45
C PHE A 10 -8.15 9.84 -5.69
N ASP A 11 -8.48 10.42 -6.82
CA ASP A 11 -7.69 10.27 -8.03
C ASP A 11 -6.61 11.37 -8.03
N VAL A 12 -5.35 10.95 -7.96
CA VAL A 12 -4.20 11.86 -7.93
C VAL A 12 -3.55 12.02 -9.32
N GLY A 13 -4.11 11.40 -10.34
CA GLY A 13 -3.50 11.35 -11.67
C GLY A 13 -2.18 10.57 -11.66
N ILE A 14 -1.29 10.92 -12.59
CA ILE A 14 0.04 10.28 -12.71
C ILE A 14 1.00 10.98 -11.73
N ALA A 15 0.83 10.72 -10.44
CA ALA A 15 1.59 11.36 -9.37
C ALA A 15 1.83 10.39 -8.19
N GLU A 16 2.50 9.28 -8.44
CA GLU A 16 2.66 8.17 -7.50
C GLU A 16 3.36 8.59 -6.19
N GLY A 17 4.38 9.44 -6.28
CA GLY A 17 5.05 9.99 -5.09
C GLY A 17 4.11 10.84 -4.23
N CYS A 18 3.29 11.69 -4.85
CA CYS A 18 2.27 12.46 -4.15
C CYS A 18 1.24 11.55 -3.49
N ALA A 19 0.80 10.49 -4.17
CA ALA A 19 -0.13 9.51 -3.61
C ALA A 19 0.43 8.81 -2.36
N ALA A 20 1.70 8.42 -2.39
CA ALA A 20 2.38 7.79 -1.25
C ALA A 20 2.46 8.74 -0.04
N SER A 21 2.93 9.98 -0.24
CA SER A 21 3.00 10.98 0.81
C SER A 21 1.63 11.38 1.37
N MET A 22 0.61 11.47 0.49
CA MET A 22 -0.78 11.72 0.91
C MET A 22 -1.32 10.57 1.75
N ALA A 23 -1.07 9.32 1.35
CA ALA A 23 -1.45 8.14 2.13
C ALA A 23 -0.76 8.14 3.51
N ALA A 24 0.52 8.48 3.58
CA ALA A 24 1.23 8.64 4.85
C ALA A 24 0.56 9.70 5.75
N GLY A 25 0.23 10.87 5.21
CA GLY A 25 -0.47 11.92 5.94
C GLY A 25 -1.84 11.49 6.46
N MET A 26 -2.61 10.74 5.65
CA MET A 26 -3.90 10.16 6.06
C MET A 26 -3.72 9.14 7.19
N ALA A 27 -2.74 8.24 7.07
CA ALA A 27 -2.44 7.24 8.10
C ALA A 27 -2.04 7.89 9.42
N LYS A 28 -1.26 8.97 9.37
CA LYS A 28 -0.86 9.76 10.55
C LYS A 28 -2.04 10.39 11.27
N GLN A 29 -3.14 10.67 10.57
CA GLN A 29 -4.41 11.17 11.14
C GLN A 29 -5.36 10.03 11.56
N GLY A 30 -4.93 8.77 11.49
CA GLY A 30 -5.71 7.60 11.93
C GLY A 30 -6.63 7.01 10.88
N ALA A 31 -6.52 7.42 9.62
CA ALA A 31 -7.19 6.75 8.52
C ALA A 31 -6.46 5.46 8.13
N VAL A 32 -7.12 4.60 7.35
CA VAL A 32 -6.53 3.41 6.72
C VAL A 32 -6.53 3.61 5.21
N PRO A 33 -5.50 4.26 4.68
CA PRO A 33 -5.40 4.50 3.26
C PRO A 33 -5.00 3.23 2.51
N VAL A 34 -5.59 3.05 1.34
CA VAL A 34 -5.19 2.04 0.36
C VAL A 34 -4.65 2.77 -0.86
N PHE A 35 -3.37 2.62 -1.13
CA PHE A 35 -2.74 3.15 -2.33
C PHE A 35 -2.72 2.04 -3.40
N ALA A 36 -3.60 2.17 -4.40
CA ALA A 36 -3.70 1.25 -5.52
C ALA A 36 -2.84 1.75 -6.68
N VAL A 37 -1.90 0.94 -7.15
CA VAL A 37 -0.92 1.35 -8.15
C VAL A 37 -0.34 0.13 -8.88
N TYR A 38 0.07 0.31 -10.14
CA TYR A 38 0.79 -0.74 -10.86
C TYR A 38 2.21 -0.91 -10.30
N SER A 39 2.67 -2.16 -10.23
CA SER A 39 3.99 -2.53 -9.74
C SER A 39 5.12 -1.70 -10.35
N THR A 40 5.15 -1.55 -11.68
CA THR A 40 6.18 -0.76 -12.35
C THR A 40 6.17 0.72 -11.97
N PHE A 41 5.00 1.30 -11.68
CA PHE A 41 4.89 2.72 -11.31
C PHE A 41 5.18 2.96 -9.82
N LEU A 42 4.95 1.98 -8.97
CA LEU A 42 5.27 2.07 -7.54
C LEU A 42 6.76 2.35 -7.30
N GLN A 43 7.66 1.96 -8.21
CA GLN A 43 9.09 2.25 -8.13
C GLN A 43 9.39 3.74 -7.95
N ARG A 44 8.56 4.63 -8.52
CA ARG A 44 8.71 6.10 -8.38
C ARG A 44 8.46 6.59 -6.95
N SER A 45 7.81 5.77 -6.13
CA SER A 45 7.48 6.11 -4.74
C SER A 45 8.43 5.51 -3.72
N TYR A 46 9.52 4.86 -4.14
CA TYR A 46 10.42 4.15 -3.24
C TYR A 46 10.91 5.02 -2.06
N ASP A 47 11.34 6.23 -2.35
CA ASP A 47 11.79 7.17 -1.33
C ASP A 47 10.66 7.53 -0.34
N MET A 48 9.46 7.79 -0.83
CA MET A 48 8.28 8.10 0.00
C MET A 48 7.83 6.90 0.82
N LEU A 49 7.94 5.68 0.29
CA LEU A 49 7.67 4.46 1.07
C LEU A 49 8.63 4.35 2.26
N LEU A 50 9.90 4.67 2.06
CA LEU A 50 10.91 4.63 3.11
C LEU A 50 10.73 5.78 4.12
N HIS A 51 10.74 7.03 3.64
CA HIS A 51 10.79 8.22 4.49
C HIS A 51 9.43 8.61 5.07
N ASP A 52 8.37 8.57 4.25
CA ASP A 52 7.07 9.09 4.69
C ASP A 52 6.24 8.02 5.42
N ILE A 53 6.45 6.72 5.09
CA ILE A 53 5.64 5.62 5.63
C ILE A 53 6.42 4.78 6.63
N ALA A 54 7.57 4.20 6.20
CA ALA A 54 8.25 3.18 6.99
C ALA A 54 8.95 3.74 8.22
N ILE A 55 9.62 4.88 8.14
CA ILE A 55 10.32 5.50 9.27
C ILE A 55 9.35 5.84 10.41
N ASP A 56 8.17 6.34 10.09
CA ASP A 56 7.13 6.66 11.07
C ASP A 56 6.27 5.43 11.46
N GLY A 57 6.53 4.25 10.88
CA GLY A 57 5.79 3.01 11.14
C GLY A 57 4.30 3.11 10.81
N LEU A 58 3.94 3.91 9.80
CA LEU A 58 2.56 4.19 9.45
C LEU A 58 1.89 3.00 8.77
N HIS A 59 0.59 2.81 9.06
CA HIS A 59 -0.20 1.74 8.46
C HIS A 59 -0.83 2.20 7.14
N VAL A 60 -0.19 1.85 6.03
CA VAL A 60 -0.67 2.08 4.67
C VAL A 60 -0.75 0.74 3.94
N VAL A 61 -1.85 0.48 3.28
CA VAL A 61 -2.02 -0.70 2.43
C VAL A 61 -1.63 -0.35 1.00
N LEU A 62 -0.65 -1.05 0.45
CA LEU A 62 -0.25 -0.95 -0.95
C LEU A 62 -0.97 -2.05 -1.75
N ALA A 63 -1.94 -1.69 -2.56
CA ALA A 63 -2.62 -2.61 -3.47
C ALA A 63 -1.89 -2.59 -4.82
N VAL A 64 -0.90 -3.49 -4.96
CA VAL A 64 -0.01 -3.53 -6.11
C VAL A 64 -0.60 -4.42 -7.19
N ASP A 65 -0.97 -3.81 -8.30
CA ASP A 65 -1.50 -4.49 -9.47
C ASP A 65 -0.42 -4.71 -10.55
N ARG A 66 -0.64 -5.60 -11.48
CA ARG A 66 0.26 -5.94 -12.59
C ARG A 66 1.68 -6.30 -12.13
N ALA A 67 1.79 -7.08 -11.06
CA ALA A 67 3.06 -7.71 -10.68
C ALA A 67 3.43 -8.85 -11.63
N GLY A 68 4.72 -9.03 -11.88
CA GLY A 68 5.24 -10.04 -12.78
C GLY A 68 5.25 -9.61 -14.25
N LEU A 69 5.14 -10.57 -15.17
CA LEU A 69 5.15 -10.32 -16.62
C LEU A 69 3.74 -9.92 -17.09
N VAL A 70 3.65 -8.82 -17.81
CA VAL A 70 2.39 -8.25 -18.32
C VAL A 70 2.43 -8.28 -19.84
N GLY A 71 1.55 -9.09 -20.46
CA GLY A 71 1.59 -9.31 -21.92
C GLY A 71 1.16 -8.09 -22.73
N ASP A 72 -0.01 -7.53 -22.43
CA ASP A 72 -0.64 -6.49 -23.27
C ASP A 72 -0.02 -5.10 -23.09
N ASP A 73 0.50 -4.80 -21.91
CA ASP A 73 1.11 -3.49 -21.61
C ASP A 73 2.58 -3.38 -22.06
N GLY A 74 3.16 -4.49 -22.55
CA GLY A 74 4.51 -4.55 -23.10
C GLY A 74 5.62 -4.55 -22.05
N GLU A 75 6.85 -4.60 -22.54
CA GLU A 75 8.05 -4.78 -21.71
C GLU A 75 8.33 -3.64 -20.71
N THR A 76 7.83 -2.44 -20.98
CA THR A 76 8.01 -1.28 -20.11
C THR A 76 7.14 -1.31 -18.85
N HIS A 77 6.17 -2.23 -18.79
CA HIS A 77 5.19 -2.31 -17.70
C HIS A 77 5.33 -3.58 -16.85
N HIS A 78 6.38 -4.37 -17.07
CA HIS A 78 6.63 -5.55 -16.25
C HIS A 78 6.92 -5.17 -14.79
N GLY A 79 6.19 -5.78 -13.86
CA GLY A 79 6.34 -5.60 -12.43
C GLY A 79 7.25 -6.65 -11.81
N VAL A 80 8.52 -6.68 -12.19
CA VAL A 80 9.47 -7.74 -11.80
C VAL A 80 10.41 -7.35 -10.66
N PHE A 81 10.39 -6.09 -10.23
CA PHE A 81 11.31 -5.56 -9.22
C PHE A 81 10.66 -5.26 -7.87
N ASP A 82 9.33 -5.27 -7.78
CA ASP A 82 8.56 -4.87 -6.61
C ASP A 82 8.96 -5.62 -5.33
N VAL A 83 8.98 -6.93 -5.36
CA VAL A 83 9.37 -7.74 -4.19
C VAL A 83 10.80 -7.42 -3.75
N ALA A 84 11.72 -7.21 -4.69
CA ALA A 84 13.12 -6.94 -4.38
C ALA A 84 13.29 -5.61 -3.63
N TYR A 85 12.72 -4.50 -4.12
CA TYR A 85 12.87 -3.21 -3.45
C TYR A 85 11.96 -3.06 -2.23
N LEU A 86 10.74 -3.65 -2.23
CA LEU A 86 9.86 -3.60 -1.06
C LEU A 86 10.46 -4.35 0.13
N ASN A 87 11.14 -5.46 -0.09
CA ASN A 87 11.86 -6.18 0.97
C ASN A 87 13.03 -5.38 1.57
N SER A 88 13.53 -4.35 0.89
CA SER A 88 14.56 -3.47 1.44
C SER A 88 14.01 -2.37 2.34
N VAL A 89 12.68 -2.15 2.34
CA VAL A 89 12.02 -1.13 3.17
C VAL A 89 11.62 -1.75 4.52
N PRO A 90 12.15 -1.24 5.64
CA PRO A 90 11.85 -1.79 6.96
C PRO A 90 10.36 -1.75 7.30
N GLY A 91 9.85 -2.83 7.90
CA GLY A 91 8.47 -2.89 8.38
C GLY A 91 7.40 -3.16 7.32
N ILE A 92 7.77 -3.25 6.05
CA ILE A 92 6.85 -3.69 4.98
C ILE A 92 6.72 -5.22 5.02
N THR A 93 5.47 -5.70 4.92
CA THR A 93 5.16 -7.12 4.70
C THR A 93 4.56 -7.26 3.31
N VAL A 94 5.13 -8.15 2.51
CA VAL A 94 4.65 -8.42 1.14
C VAL A 94 3.79 -9.67 1.14
N TYR A 95 2.59 -9.55 0.59
CA TYR A 95 1.65 -10.65 0.36
C TYR A 95 1.50 -10.90 -1.14
N SER A 96 1.50 -12.16 -1.55
CA SER A 96 1.32 -12.56 -2.95
C SER A 96 0.29 -13.69 -3.03
N PRO A 97 -1.02 -13.38 -2.97
CA PRO A 97 -2.08 -14.38 -3.01
C PRO A 97 -2.13 -15.08 -4.37
N SER A 98 -2.28 -16.39 -4.36
CA SER A 98 -2.38 -17.23 -5.57
C SER A 98 -3.82 -17.41 -6.06
N ASN A 99 -4.81 -17.07 -5.23
CA ASN A 99 -6.24 -17.18 -5.51
C ASN A 99 -7.07 -16.25 -4.61
N PHE A 100 -8.36 -16.10 -4.94
CA PHE A 100 -9.25 -15.19 -4.20
C PHE A 100 -9.46 -15.59 -2.73
N THR A 101 -9.49 -16.88 -2.42
CA THR A 101 -9.64 -17.33 -1.02
C THR A 101 -8.44 -16.95 -0.17
N GLU A 102 -7.25 -17.01 -0.75
CA GLU A 102 -6.03 -16.59 -0.09
C GLU A 102 -5.97 -15.07 0.07
N LEU A 103 -6.40 -14.32 -0.95
CA LEU A 103 -6.53 -12.87 -0.88
C LEU A 103 -7.46 -12.45 0.27
N ASP A 104 -8.64 -13.07 0.39
CA ASP A 104 -9.59 -12.78 1.45
C ASP A 104 -8.99 -13.01 2.84
N ARG A 105 -8.26 -14.12 3.04
CA ARG A 105 -7.58 -14.40 4.31
C ARG A 105 -6.50 -13.35 4.63
N MET A 106 -5.72 -12.96 3.64
CA MET A 106 -4.67 -11.93 3.79
C MET A 106 -5.27 -10.57 4.15
N LEU A 107 -6.39 -10.19 3.51
CA LEU A 107 -7.11 -8.96 3.85
C LEU A 107 -7.69 -8.99 5.27
N GLU A 108 -8.21 -10.14 5.72
CA GLU A 108 -8.66 -10.30 7.11
C GLU A 108 -7.51 -10.19 8.12
N GLU A 109 -6.36 -10.74 7.80
CA GLU A 109 -5.16 -10.63 8.63
C GLU A 109 -4.69 -9.17 8.76
N LEU A 110 -4.64 -8.45 7.64
CA LEU A 110 -4.30 -7.03 7.63
C LEU A 110 -5.25 -6.22 8.53
N ARG A 111 -6.55 -6.50 8.47
CA ARG A 111 -7.54 -5.83 9.32
C ARG A 111 -7.31 -6.12 10.81
N LYS A 112 -7.00 -7.35 11.17
CA LYS A 112 -6.73 -7.72 12.57
C LYS A 112 -5.49 -7.00 13.10
N ARG A 113 -4.42 -6.95 12.34
CA ARG A 113 -3.19 -6.22 12.71
C ARG A 113 -3.44 -4.72 12.91
N GLU A 114 -4.33 -4.14 12.12
CA GLU A 114 -4.75 -2.75 12.29
C GLU A 114 -5.47 -2.52 13.62
N ASP A 115 -6.43 -3.38 13.94
CA ASP A 115 -7.20 -3.29 15.18
C ASP A 115 -6.28 -3.46 16.42
N GLU A 116 -5.27 -4.32 16.35
CA GLU A 116 -4.26 -4.50 17.38
C GLU A 116 -3.40 -3.25 17.57
N LYS A 117 -2.87 -2.67 16.49
CA LYS A 117 -2.09 -1.43 16.56
C LYS A 117 -2.89 -0.24 17.10
N LYS A 118 -4.16 -0.14 16.76
CA LYS A 118 -5.03 0.90 17.33
C LYS A 118 -5.16 0.76 18.84
N LYS A 119 -5.35 -0.44 19.35
CA LYS A 119 -5.44 -0.72 20.79
C LYS A 119 -4.13 -0.39 21.53
N GLU A 120 -2.99 -0.76 20.94
CA GLU A 120 -1.68 -0.43 21.50
C GLU A 120 -1.47 1.11 21.58
N ASN A 121 -1.78 1.83 20.50
CA ASN A 121 -1.66 3.27 20.47
C ASN A 121 -2.60 3.99 21.47
N GLU A 122 -3.80 3.47 21.69
CA GLU A 122 -4.72 3.98 22.70
C GLU A 122 -4.23 3.70 24.13
N ALA A 123 -3.58 2.58 24.35
CA ALA A 123 -3.01 2.22 25.65
C ALA A 123 -1.81 3.12 26.03
N VAL A 124 -0.99 3.52 25.05
CA VAL A 124 0.17 4.40 25.26
C VAL A 124 -0.25 5.87 25.49
N ARG A 125 -1.44 6.28 25.03
CA ARG A 125 -1.97 7.65 25.20
C ARG A 125 -2.69 7.89 26.54
N ARG A 126 -2.85 6.85 27.34
CA ARG A 126 -3.41 6.89 28.72
C ARG A 126 -2.30 6.94 29.76
#